data_f1a8ce50731ffa690c825d6be1989c7f
#
_entry.id   f1a8ce50731ffa690c825d6be1989c7f
#
_cell.length_a   1.000
_cell.length_b   1.000
_cell.length_c   1.000
_cell.angle_alpha   90.00
_cell.angle_beta   90.00
_cell.angle_gamma   90.00
#
_symmetry.space_group_name_H-M   'P 1'
#
loop_
_entity.id
_entity.type
_entity.pdbx_description
1 polymer ?
#
loop_
_entity_poly.entity_id
_entity_poly.type
_entity_poly.pdbx_seq_one_letter_code
_entity_poly.pdbx_strand_id
1 'polypeptide(L)'
;MRAPAGLHNPAPSAEDVQGPAGEELGQGGPASSRQQNWTSGVGRDTSEQFRLGLRSAQPRKAAPSFSAHCHDSGGMAGAELRAALEQRLGALAIHTEVVEHPEVFTVEEMMPHIQHLKGAHSKNLFLKDKKKKSYWLVTVLHDRQINLNELAKQLGVGSGNLRFADETAMLEKLKVGQGCATPLALFCDAGDVKFVLDSAFLEGGHEKVYFHPMTNAATMGLSPEDFLTFVKKTGHDPIILNFDKNN
;
A
#
# COMPACT_ATOMS: atom_id res chain seq x y z
N MET A 1 -29.09 -12.86 -63.93
CA MET A 1 -28.40 -14.16 -64.01
C MET A 1 -28.02 -14.58 -62.61
N ARG A 2 -28.74 -15.45 -62.04
CA ARG A 2 -28.47 -16.72 -61.32
C ARG A 2 -27.36 -16.67 -60.28
N ALA A 3 -27.78 -16.82 -59.06
CA ALA A 3 -27.05 -17.45 -57.92
C ALA A 3 -26.81 -18.94 -58.13
N PRO A 4 -25.89 -19.58 -57.43
CA PRO A 4 -26.24 -20.73 -56.59
C PRO A 4 -25.72 -20.58 -55.12
N ALA A 5 -26.50 -20.87 -54.09
CA ALA A 5 -26.81 -22.12 -53.40
C ALA A 5 -25.53 -22.81 -52.85
N GLY A 6 -25.25 -22.72 -51.57
CA GLY A 6 -25.74 -23.57 -50.48
C GLY A 6 -24.72 -24.63 -50.12
N LEU A 7 -24.27 -24.68 -48.86
CA LEU A 7 -23.88 -25.95 -48.21
C LEU A 7 -23.94 -25.75 -46.66
N HIS A 8 -24.94 -26.40 -46.12
CA HIS A 8 -25.12 -26.75 -44.72
C HIS A 8 -24.08 -27.80 -44.31
N ASN A 9 -23.55 -27.70 -43.10
CA ASN A 9 -22.92 -28.83 -42.46
C ASN A 9 -23.36 -28.89 -40.98
N PRO A 10 -23.88 -30.04 -40.51
CA PRO A 10 -24.47 -30.17 -39.18
C PRO A 10 -23.44 -30.53 -38.11
N ALA A 11 -23.79 -30.20 -36.85
CA ALA A 11 -23.09 -30.56 -35.65
C ALA A 11 -23.11 -32.08 -35.37
N PRO A 12 -22.09 -32.63 -34.67
CA PRO A 12 -22.22 -33.96 -34.10
C PRO A 12 -22.69 -33.89 -32.62
N SER A 13 -23.59 -34.78 -32.33
CA SER A 13 -24.24 -35.14 -31.07
C SER A 13 -23.30 -35.82 -30.08
N ALA A 14 -23.70 -35.69 -28.79
CA ALA A 14 -23.14 -36.37 -27.63
C ALA A 14 -23.33 -37.87 -27.66
N GLU A 15 -22.36 -38.65 -27.19
CA GLU A 15 -22.55 -39.98 -26.57
C GLU A 15 -21.41 -40.30 -25.59
N ASP A 16 -21.85 -40.60 -24.40
CA ASP A 16 -21.37 -41.46 -23.30
C ASP A 16 -19.97 -42.11 -23.33
N VAL A 17 -19.24 -41.92 -22.23
CA VAL A 17 -18.45 -43.00 -21.61
C VAL A 17 -18.51 -42.90 -20.08
N GLN A 18 -19.04 -43.95 -19.48
CA GLN A 18 -19.15 -44.28 -18.04
C GLN A 18 -17.78 -44.65 -17.44
N GLY A 19 -17.66 -44.39 -16.12
CA GLY A 19 -16.63 -44.51 -15.15
C GLY A 19 -15.89 -45.87 -15.00
N PRO A 20 -15.15 -46.06 -13.90
CA PRO A 20 -15.74 -46.55 -12.66
C PRO A 20 -15.17 -45.90 -11.35
N ALA A 21 -15.93 -46.19 -10.30
CA ALA A 21 -15.74 -45.84 -8.91
C ALA A 21 -14.52 -46.52 -8.26
N GLY A 22 -13.92 -45.83 -7.26
CA GLY A 22 -12.97 -46.38 -6.31
C GLY A 22 -12.92 -45.51 -5.05
N GLU A 23 -13.46 -46.09 -3.96
CA GLU A 23 -13.44 -45.58 -2.58
C GLU A 23 -12.02 -45.42 -2.04
N GLU A 24 -11.81 -44.42 -1.19
CA GLU A 24 -11.41 -44.65 0.20
C GLU A 24 -11.42 -43.40 1.06
N LEU A 25 -11.94 -43.60 2.27
CA LEU A 25 -12.06 -42.68 3.39
C LEU A 25 -10.68 -42.38 4.02
N GLY A 26 -10.40 -41.11 4.23
CA GLY A 26 -9.28 -40.67 5.05
C GLY A 26 -9.68 -39.46 5.90
N GLN A 27 -10.02 -39.71 7.16
CA GLN A 27 -10.23 -38.68 8.19
C GLN A 27 -8.91 -38.01 8.54
N GLY A 28 -8.87 -36.68 8.57
CA GLY A 28 -7.73 -35.89 9.03
C GLY A 28 -8.18 -34.49 9.45
N GLY A 29 -8.06 -34.23 10.73
CA GLY A 29 -8.60 -33.11 11.50
C GLY A 29 -8.05 -31.71 11.15
N PRO A 30 -8.53 -30.67 11.84
CA PRO A 30 -8.44 -29.28 11.40
C PRO A 30 -7.03 -28.71 11.58
N ALA A 31 -6.49 -28.14 10.52
CA ALA A 31 -5.24 -27.39 10.56
C ALA A 31 -5.48 -26.03 11.21
N SER A 32 -4.81 -25.85 12.33
CA SER A 32 -4.66 -24.66 13.14
C SER A 32 -4.19 -23.47 12.30
N SER A 33 -4.99 -22.41 12.27
CA SER A 33 -4.63 -21.09 11.79
C SER A 33 -3.55 -20.47 12.69
N ARG A 34 -2.32 -20.40 12.21
CA ARG A 34 -1.26 -19.59 12.87
C ARG A 34 -1.40 -18.15 12.42
N GLN A 35 -2.00 -17.34 13.28
CA GLN A 35 -1.80 -15.89 13.26
C GLN A 35 -0.33 -15.59 13.57
N GLN A 36 0.38 -15.01 12.63
CA GLN A 36 1.71 -14.47 12.89
C GLN A 36 1.57 -13.02 13.33
N ASN A 37 1.64 -12.85 14.65
CA ASN A 37 1.84 -11.55 15.30
C ASN A 37 3.25 -11.03 14.98
N TRP A 38 3.34 -9.86 14.38
CA TRP A 38 4.59 -9.11 14.26
C TRP A 38 4.80 -8.24 15.50
N THR A 39 5.37 -8.84 16.55
CA THR A 39 6.00 -8.07 17.62
C THR A 39 7.51 -8.16 17.46
N SER A 40 8.14 -6.99 17.49
CA SER A 40 9.58 -6.79 17.51
C SER A 40 10.27 -7.64 18.57
N GLY A 41 11.09 -8.60 18.14
CA GLY A 41 11.94 -9.39 19.03
C GLY A 41 13.27 -8.69 19.27
N VAL A 42 13.52 -8.26 20.49
CA VAL A 42 14.85 -8.18 21.06
C VAL A 42 14.83 -9.03 22.31
N GLY A 43 15.32 -10.25 22.19
CA GLY A 43 15.60 -11.12 23.31
C GLY A 43 17.10 -11.22 23.52
N ARG A 44 17.54 -10.98 24.72
CA ARG A 44 18.65 -11.74 25.30
C ARG A 44 18.48 -11.82 26.81
N ASP A 45 18.19 -13.05 27.21
CA ASP A 45 18.17 -13.56 28.55
C ASP A 45 19.61 -13.63 29.13
N THR A 46 19.82 -13.17 30.34
CA THR A 46 20.76 -13.71 31.27
C THR A 46 20.28 -13.48 32.69
N SER A 47 19.86 -14.54 33.32
CA SER A 47 19.65 -14.68 34.73
C SER A 47 20.99 -14.47 35.49
N GLU A 48 20.98 -13.71 36.59
CA GLU A 48 21.43 -14.15 37.91
C GLU A 48 21.36 -13.05 38.99
N GLN A 49 20.66 -13.40 40.04
CA GLN A 49 20.93 -13.27 41.49
C GLN A 49 21.01 -11.90 42.20
N PHE A 50 19.96 -11.74 43.02
CA PHE A 50 19.96 -11.30 44.45
C PHE A 50 20.93 -10.20 44.94
N ARG A 51 20.35 -9.08 45.43
CA ARG A 51 20.40 -8.70 46.85
C ARG A 51 19.52 -7.47 47.18
N LEU A 52 18.83 -7.64 48.32
CA LEU A 52 18.00 -6.66 49.02
C LEU A 52 18.72 -5.33 49.32
N GLY A 53 18.01 -4.22 49.11
CA GLY A 53 18.38 -2.92 49.59
C GLY A 53 17.16 -1.99 49.52
N LEU A 54 16.40 -1.94 50.63
CA LEU A 54 15.38 -0.91 50.87
C LEU A 54 16.01 0.49 50.84
N ARG A 55 15.65 1.34 49.89
CA ARG A 55 15.74 2.80 50.02
C ARG A 55 14.51 3.45 49.41
N SER A 56 13.93 4.27 50.26
CA SER A 56 12.86 5.24 50.16
C SER A 56 12.43 5.67 48.75
N ALA A 57 11.10 5.51 48.52
CA ALA A 57 10.38 6.02 47.36
C ALA A 57 10.35 7.55 47.36
N GLN A 58 10.94 8.14 46.32
CA GLN A 58 10.60 9.50 45.91
C GLN A 58 9.60 9.46 44.75
N PRO A 59 8.66 10.40 44.67
CA PRO A 59 7.65 10.41 43.62
C PRO A 59 8.28 10.66 42.26
N ARG A 60 8.09 9.71 41.32
CA ARG A 60 8.48 9.85 39.93
C ARG A 60 7.70 10.99 39.31
N LYS A 61 8.40 12.04 38.87
CA LYS A 61 7.87 13.08 37.98
C LYS A 61 7.24 12.41 36.76
N ALA A 62 6.00 12.82 36.45
CA ALA A 62 5.30 12.42 35.26
C ALA A 62 6.21 12.62 34.02
N ALA A 63 6.29 11.60 33.18
CA ALA A 63 6.96 11.72 31.90
C ALA A 63 6.23 12.80 31.05
N PRO A 64 6.97 13.65 30.34
CA PRO A 64 6.34 14.61 29.45
C PRO A 64 5.61 13.82 28.35
N SER A 65 4.33 14.15 28.14
CA SER A 65 3.59 13.76 26.97
C SER A 65 4.36 14.25 25.74
N PHE A 66 4.84 13.33 24.94
CA PHE A 66 5.45 13.63 23.65
C PHE A 66 4.30 14.07 22.72
N SER A 67 4.01 15.36 22.73
CA SER A 67 3.34 16.01 21.63
C SER A 67 4.34 15.98 20.47
N ALA A 68 4.07 15.13 19.47
CA ALA A 68 4.85 15.10 18.24
C ALA A 68 4.60 16.40 17.48
N HIS A 69 5.32 17.45 17.86
CA HIS A 69 5.49 18.61 17.01
C HIS A 69 6.42 18.16 15.88
N CYS A 70 5.89 18.15 14.65
CA CYS A 70 6.72 18.12 13.47
C CYS A 70 7.77 19.22 13.58
N HIS A 71 9.02 18.84 13.82
CA HIS A 71 10.13 19.79 13.84
C HIS A 71 10.28 20.37 12.43
N ASP A 72 10.01 21.64 12.36
CA ASP A 72 10.30 22.54 11.25
C ASP A 72 11.80 22.54 10.98
N SER A 73 12.20 21.79 9.97
CA SER A 73 13.52 21.87 9.35
C SER A 73 13.34 22.23 7.88
N GLY A 74 13.09 23.54 7.59
CA GLY A 74 13.30 24.13 6.27
C GLY A 74 12.47 23.59 5.10
N GLY A 75 11.46 22.75 5.33
CA GLY A 75 10.51 22.25 4.35
C GLY A 75 9.13 22.91 4.54
N MET A 76 8.32 22.95 3.48
CA MET A 76 6.93 23.42 3.58
C MET A 76 6.18 22.64 4.67
N ALA A 77 5.42 23.35 5.51
CA ALA A 77 4.57 22.71 6.52
C ALA A 77 3.53 21.80 5.83
N GLY A 78 3.06 20.76 6.52
CA GLY A 78 2.10 19.80 5.94
C GLY A 78 0.85 20.46 5.33
N ALA A 79 0.37 21.54 5.95
CA ALA A 79 -0.75 22.33 5.43
C ALA A 79 -0.43 23.03 4.10
N GLU A 80 0.79 23.55 3.94
CA GLU A 80 1.23 24.18 2.68
C GLU A 80 1.39 23.15 1.56
N LEU A 81 1.89 21.96 1.88
CA LEU A 81 1.99 20.86 0.91
C LEU A 81 0.61 20.38 0.44
N ARG A 82 -0.34 20.28 1.37
CA ARG A 82 -1.72 19.96 1.04
C ARG A 82 -2.34 21.02 0.14
N ALA A 83 -2.18 22.30 0.46
CA ALA A 83 -2.66 23.40 -0.38
C ALA A 83 -2.01 23.40 -1.77
N ALA A 84 -0.71 23.10 -1.87
CA ALA A 84 -0.02 22.95 -3.14
C ALA A 84 -0.54 21.77 -3.97
N LEU A 85 -0.88 20.64 -3.33
CA LEU A 85 -1.54 19.49 -3.96
C LEU A 85 -2.91 19.90 -4.52
N GLU A 86 -3.77 20.50 -3.69
CA GLU A 86 -5.12 20.93 -4.07
C GLU A 86 -5.10 21.94 -5.23
N GLN A 87 -4.16 22.87 -5.23
CA GLN A 87 -3.95 23.81 -6.34
C GLN A 87 -3.59 23.09 -7.64
N ARG A 88 -2.72 22.07 -7.58
CA ARG A 88 -2.34 21.28 -8.77
C ARG A 88 -3.51 20.47 -9.31
N LEU A 89 -4.27 19.82 -8.43
CA LEU A 89 -5.46 19.07 -8.81
C LEU A 89 -6.51 20.01 -9.45
N GLY A 90 -6.73 21.18 -8.85
CA GLY A 90 -7.63 22.19 -9.40
C GLY A 90 -7.19 22.72 -10.79
N ALA A 91 -5.88 22.94 -11.00
CA ALA A 91 -5.34 23.34 -12.29
C ALA A 91 -5.51 22.27 -13.38
N LEU A 92 -5.66 21.01 -13.01
CA LEU A 92 -5.96 19.89 -13.91
C LEU A 92 -7.47 19.63 -14.04
N ALA A 93 -8.32 20.44 -13.41
CA ALA A 93 -9.77 20.26 -13.31
C ALA A 93 -10.17 18.88 -12.72
N ILE A 94 -9.33 18.32 -11.84
CA ILE A 94 -9.57 17.05 -11.16
C ILE A 94 -10.48 17.29 -9.96
N HIS A 95 -11.60 16.56 -9.92
CA HIS A 95 -12.55 16.61 -8.82
C HIS A 95 -12.14 15.62 -7.72
N THR A 96 -12.10 16.11 -6.48
CA THR A 96 -11.74 15.29 -5.33
C THR A 96 -12.81 15.34 -4.24
N GLU A 97 -12.89 14.24 -3.49
CA GLU A 97 -13.66 14.14 -2.25
C GLU A 97 -12.68 13.96 -1.10
N VAL A 98 -12.83 14.73 -0.05
CA VAL A 98 -11.94 14.64 1.12
C VAL A 98 -12.74 14.32 2.36
N VAL A 99 -12.26 13.33 3.12
CA VAL A 99 -12.81 12.94 4.42
C VAL A 99 -11.73 13.14 5.47
N GLU A 100 -11.99 14.03 6.42
CA GLU A 100 -11.11 14.26 7.56
C GLU A 100 -11.38 13.20 8.64
N HIS A 101 -10.31 12.74 9.30
CA HIS A 101 -10.38 11.76 10.38
C HIS A 101 -9.20 12.01 11.35
N PRO A 102 -9.18 11.39 12.55
CA PRO A 102 -8.00 11.41 13.41
C PRO A 102 -6.75 10.89 12.69
N GLU A 103 -5.57 11.29 13.13
CA GLU A 103 -4.31 10.75 12.62
C GLU A 103 -4.27 9.23 12.76
N VAL A 104 -3.88 8.53 11.69
CA VAL A 104 -3.75 7.09 11.64
C VAL A 104 -2.41 6.69 11.03
N PHE A 105 -1.83 5.60 11.52
CA PHE A 105 -0.52 5.12 11.06
C PHE A 105 -0.61 3.74 10.40
N THR A 106 -1.73 3.04 10.56
CA THR A 106 -1.95 1.72 9.99
C THR A 106 -3.27 1.65 9.21
N VAL A 107 -3.39 0.66 8.33
CA VAL A 107 -4.62 0.40 7.59
C VAL A 107 -5.77 0.05 8.55
N GLU A 108 -5.46 -0.72 9.60
CA GLU A 108 -6.43 -1.15 10.61
C GLU A 108 -7.02 0.04 11.40
N GLU A 109 -6.21 1.07 11.67
CA GLU A 109 -6.68 2.32 12.27
C GLU A 109 -7.50 3.17 11.30
N MET A 110 -7.13 3.17 10.02
CA MET A 110 -7.77 3.97 8.97
C MET A 110 -9.16 3.43 8.60
N MET A 111 -9.29 2.12 8.40
CA MET A 111 -10.50 1.51 7.83
C MET A 111 -11.79 1.84 8.59
N PRO A 112 -11.86 1.88 9.94
CA PRO A 112 -13.08 2.28 10.65
C PRO A 112 -13.62 3.66 10.26
N HIS A 113 -12.75 4.58 9.83
CA HIS A 113 -13.14 5.94 9.46
C HIS A 113 -13.64 6.05 8.02
N ILE A 114 -13.17 5.17 7.12
CA ILE A 114 -13.39 5.31 5.68
C ILE A 114 -14.01 4.09 5.00
N GLN A 115 -14.30 3.00 5.73
CA GLN A 115 -14.90 1.78 5.16
C GLN A 115 -16.27 1.99 4.48
N HIS A 116 -16.97 3.08 4.81
CA HIS A 116 -18.23 3.47 4.19
C HIS A 116 -18.05 4.07 2.79
N LEU A 117 -16.84 4.49 2.43
CA LEU A 117 -16.52 5.05 1.13
C LEU A 117 -16.37 3.91 0.10
N LYS A 118 -17.15 3.98 -0.96
CA LYS A 118 -17.12 2.99 -2.03
C LYS A 118 -15.96 3.27 -2.98
N GLY A 119 -15.06 2.30 -3.14
CA GLY A 119 -13.93 2.40 -4.04
C GLY A 119 -12.70 1.62 -3.56
N ALA A 120 -11.56 1.86 -4.18
CA ALA A 120 -10.31 1.21 -3.85
C ALA A 120 -9.51 2.03 -2.83
N HIS A 121 -9.32 1.47 -1.63
CA HIS A 121 -8.47 2.06 -0.59
C HIS A 121 -7.03 1.61 -0.76
N SER A 122 -6.08 2.53 -0.63
CA SER A 122 -4.67 2.26 -0.85
C SER A 122 -3.89 1.94 0.42
N LYS A 123 -2.86 1.12 0.23
CA LYS A 123 -1.73 0.95 1.12
C LYS A 123 -0.46 1.32 0.35
N ASN A 124 0.36 2.18 0.93
CA ASN A 124 1.54 2.71 0.28
C ASN A 124 2.81 2.27 1.00
N LEU A 125 3.77 1.75 0.25
CA LEU A 125 5.05 1.28 0.75
C LEU A 125 6.15 2.11 0.10
N PHE A 126 6.96 2.80 0.91
CA PHE A 126 8.12 3.52 0.41
C PHE A 126 9.37 2.67 0.66
N LEU A 127 10.00 2.25 -0.43
CA LEU A 127 11.06 1.24 -0.42
C LEU A 127 12.34 1.79 -1.03
N LYS A 128 13.49 1.24 -0.62
CA LYS A 128 14.81 1.53 -1.20
C LYS A 128 15.53 0.25 -1.62
N ASP A 129 16.28 0.34 -2.73
CA ASP A 129 17.26 -0.66 -3.13
C ASP A 129 18.59 -0.35 -2.45
N LYS A 130 19.09 -1.29 -1.65
CA LYS A 130 20.36 -1.15 -0.93
C LYS A 130 21.57 -0.94 -1.84
N LYS A 131 21.58 -1.58 -3.02
CA LYS A 131 22.72 -1.58 -3.92
C LYS A 131 22.74 -0.36 -4.84
N LYS A 132 21.58 -0.06 -5.46
CA LYS A 132 21.46 0.97 -6.50
C LYS A 132 21.05 2.33 -5.96
N LYS A 133 20.76 2.45 -4.65
CA LYS A 133 20.24 3.67 -4.00
C LYS A 133 19.01 4.27 -4.68
N SER A 134 18.23 3.45 -5.40
CA SER A 134 16.98 3.86 -6.03
C SER A 134 15.81 3.70 -5.06
N TYR A 135 14.81 4.56 -5.20
CA TYR A 135 13.61 4.57 -4.37
C TYR A 135 12.41 4.09 -5.18
N TRP A 136 11.48 3.47 -4.47
CA TRP A 136 10.27 2.90 -5.02
C TRP A 136 9.09 3.29 -4.14
N LEU A 137 8.08 3.92 -4.72
CA LEU A 137 6.79 4.06 -4.09
C LEU A 137 5.86 3.00 -4.68
N VAL A 138 5.38 2.10 -3.85
CA VAL A 138 4.53 0.97 -4.25
C VAL A 138 3.15 1.17 -3.64
N THR A 139 2.15 1.36 -4.47
CA THR A 139 0.77 1.56 -4.07
C THR A 139 -0.04 0.33 -4.46
N VAL A 140 -0.64 -0.31 -3.48
CA VAL A 140 -1.45 -1.53 -3.63
C VAL A 140 -2.79 -1.37 -2.90
N LEU A 141 -3.76 -2.25 -3.17
CA LEU A 141 -4.98 -2.30 -2.39
C LEU A 141 -4.67 -2.55 -0.90
N HIS A 142 -5.46 -1.97 -0.03
CA HIS A 142 -5.23 -1.96 1.43
C HIS A 142 -5.10 -3.35 2.05
N ASP A 143 -5.77 -4.35 1.49
CA ASP A 143 -5.81 -5.74 1.93
C ASP A 143 -4.70 -6.63 1.36
N ARG A 144 -3.89 -6.12 0.41
CA ARG A 144 -2.79 -6.87 -0.19
C ARG A 144 -1.70 -7.22 0.82
N GLN A 145 -1.24 -8.45 0.77
CA GLN A 145 -0.02 -8.88 1.45
C GLN A 145 1.15 -8.89 0.46
N ILE A 146 2.21 -8.15 0.78
CA ILE A 146 3.33 -7.95 -0.14
C ILE A 146 4.55 -8.71 0.35
N ASN A 147 5.01 -9.64 -0.48
CA ASN A 147 6.30 -10.28 -0.30
C ASN A 147 7.39 -9.45 -1.01
N LEU A 148 8.26 -8.80 -0.23
CA LEU A 148 9.31 -7.93 -0.78
C LEU A 148 10.30 -8.67 -1.70
N ASN A 149 10.53 -9.97 -1.50
CA ASN A 149 11.42 -10.75 -2.35
C ASN A 149 10.81 -11.03 -3.73
N GLU A 150 9.52 -11.33 -3.78
CA GLU A 150 8.80 -11.51 -5.05
C GLU A 150 8.68 -10.18 -5.80
N LEU A 151 8.35 -9.10 -5.07
CA LEU A 151 8.33 -7.76 -5.64
C LEU A 151 9.71 -7.37 -6.21
N ALA A 152 10.78 -7.64 -5.47
CA ALA A 152 12.15 -7.38 -5.94
C ALA A 152 12.47 -8.11 -7.25
N LYS A 153 12.04 -9.36 -7.42
CA LYS A 153 12.19 -10.13 -8.66
C LYS A 153 11.44 -9.47 -9.81
N GLN A 154 10.18 -9.07 -9.60
CA GLN A 154 9.36 -8.42 -10.63
C GLN A 154 9.95 -7.09 -11.08
N LEU A 155 10.55 -6.33 -10.14
CA LEU A 155 11.19 -5.04 -10.41
C LEU A 155 12.63 -5.15 -10.94
N GLY A 156 13.17 -6.36 -11.12
CA GLY A 156 14.56 -6.59 -11.54
C GLY A 156 15.58 -6.11 -10.50
N VAL A 157 15.16 -6.05 -9.23
CA VAL A 157 16.00 -5.79 -8.07
C VAL A 157 16.44 -7.12 -7.49
N GLY A 158 17.71 -7.28 -7.14
CA GLY A 158 18.18 -8.54 -6.56
C GLY A 158 17.45 -8.88 -5.27
N SER A 159 17.14 -10.17 -5.08
CA SER A 159 16.46 -10.69 -3.89
C SER A 159 17.16 -10.21 -2.60
N GLY A 160 16.38 -9.77 -1.60
CA GLY A 160 16.87 -9.27 -0.32
C GLY A 160 17.46 -7.84 -0.35
N ASN A 161 17.47 -7.18 -1.52
CA ASN A 161 17.95 -5.80 -1.62
C ASN A 161 16.86 -4.75 -1.42
N LEU A 162 15.59 -5.10 -1.66
CA LEU A 162 14.47 -4.19 -1.46
C LEU A 162 14.08 -4.14 0.03
N ARG A 163 14.02 -2.94 0.60
CA ARG A 163 13.70 -2.69 2.02
C ARG A 163 12.86 -1.44 2.17
N PHE A 164 12.18 -1.31 3.29
CA PHE A 164 11.57 -0.04 3.68
C PHE A 164 12.63 1.06 3.73
N ALA A 165 12.31 2.19 3.14
CA ALA A 165 13.11 3.40 3.29
C ALA A 165 12.88 4.00 4.68
N ASP A 166 13.85 4.76 5.16
CA ASP A 166 13.74 5.49 6.42
C ASP A 166 12.95 6.80 6.24
N GLU A 167 12.54 7.38 7.34
CA GLU A 167 11.77 8.61 7.36
C GLU A 167 12.55 9.79 6.71
N THR A 168 13.87 9.85 6.92
CA THR A 168 14.72 10.87 6.31
C THR A 168 14.62 10.85 4.79
N ALA A 169 14.67 9.65 4.20
CA ALA A 169 14.52 9.49 2.76
C ALA A 169 13.10 9.88 2.28
N MET A 170 12.08 9.59 3.08
CA MET A 170 10.70 9.96 2.75
C MET A 170 10.50 11.48 2.80
N LEU A 171 11.04 12.15 3.82
CA LEU A 171 11.06 13.61 3.94
C LEU A 171 11.87 14.25 2.80
N GLU A 172 13.01 13.68 2.44
CA GLU A 172 13.84 14.19 1.35
C GLU A 172 13.14 14.11 0.00
N LYS A 173 12.53 12.94 -0.34
CA LYS A 173 11.97 12.66 -1.67
C LYS A 173 10.51 13.09 -1.82
N LEU A 174 9.69 12.77 -0.85
CA LEU A 174 8.23 12.97 -0.91
C LEU A 174 7.75 14.15 -0.05
N LYS A 175 8.62 14.75 0.76
CA LYS A 175 8.31 15.85 1.68
C LYS A 175 7.26 15.51 2.75
N VAL A 176 6.98 14.23 2.99
CA VAL A 176 6.01 13.75 3.99
C VAL A 176 6.69 12.91 5.05
N GLY A 177 6.14 12.93 6.27
CA GLY A 177 6.60 12.15 7.40
C GLY A 177 6.06 10.72 7.42
N GLN A 178 6.43 10.00 8.49
CA GLN A 178 5.97 8.64 8.72
C GLN A 178 4.43 8.55 8.74
N GLY A 179 3.87 7.50 8.13
CA GLY A 179 2.43 7.32 7.99
C GLY A 179 1.78 8.08 6.84
N CYS A 180 2.49 9.02 6.21
CA CYS A 180 1.94 9.89 5.16
C CYS A 180 2.41 9.52 3.73
N ALA A 181 3.03 8.36 3.53
CA ALA A 181 3.43 7.92 2.19
C ALA A 181 2.22 7.86 1.25
N THR A 182 2.31 8.52 0.10
CA THR A 182 1.21 8.67 -0.84
C THR A 182 1.72 8.94 -2.25
N PRO A 183 1.08 8.40 -3.31
CA PRO A 183 1.42 8.76 -4.68
C PRO A 183 1.07 10.22 -5.02
N LEU A 184 0.18 10.83 -4.23
CA LEU A 184 -0.12 12.26 -4.36
C LEU A 184 1.08 13.16 -4.02
N ALA A 185 2.10 12.63 -3.33
CA ALA A 185 3.35 13.35 -3.02
C ALA A 185 4.39 13.33 -4.16
N LEU A 186 4.15 12.59 -5.24
CA LEU A 186 5.09 12.48 -6.36
C LEU A 186 5.42 13.82 -7.03
N PHE A 187 4.57 14.83 -6.90
CA PHE A 187 4.89 16.16 -7.40
C PHE A 187 6.04 16.86 -6.65
N CYS A 188 6.41 16.34 -5.48
CA CYS A 188 7.55 16.82 -4.70
C CYS A 188 8.89 16.18 -5.13
N ASP A 189 8.83 15.05 -5.85
CA ASP A 189 10.01 14.33 -6.32
C ASP A 189 10.54 14.88 -7.65
N ALA A 190 11.85 14.88 -7.79
CA ALA A 190 12.53 15.33 -9.00
C ALA A 190 12.73 14.22 -10.05
N GLY A 191 12.07 13.06 -9.88
CA GLY A 191 12.17 11.91 -10.78
C GLY A 191 13.09 10.79 -10.27
N ASP A 192 13.49 10.84 -9.01
CA ASP A 192 14.32 9.81 -8.38
C ASP A 192 13.50 8.60 -7.90
N VAL A 193 12.21 8.80 -7.64
CA VAL A 193 11.30 7.78 -7.14
C VAL A 193 10.61 7.07 -8.30
N LYS A 194 10.74 5.75 -8.37
CA LYS A 194 9.99 4.91 -9.30
C LYS A 194 8.63 4.59 -8.69
N PHE A 195 7.58 4.79 -9.46
CA PHE A 195 6.22 4.54 -8.99
C PHE A 195 5.69 3.19 -9.51
N VAL A 196 5.18 2.36 -8.60
CA VAL A 196 4.55 1.06 -8.90
C VAL A 196 3.10 1.11 -8.42
N LEU A 197 2.19 0.72 -9.30
CA LEU A 197 0.76 0.72 -9.04
C LEU A 197 0.17 -0.68 -9.26
N ASP A 198 -0.63 -1.16 -8.32
CA ASP A 198 -1.43 -2.38 -8.48
C ASP A 198 -2.46 -2.18 -9.60
N SER A 199 -2.49 -3.10 -10.58
CA SER A 199 -3.44 -3.05 -11.70
C SER A 199 -4.89 -3.03 -11.25
N ALA A 200 -5.19 -3.58 -10.07
CA ALA A 200 -6.54 -3.61 -9.51
C ALA A 200 -7.16 -2.21 -9.30
N PHE A 201 -6.36 -1.16 -9.15
CA PHE A 201 -6.88 0.22 -9.10
C PHE A 201 -7.52 0.66 -10.42
N LEU A 202 -7.07 0.10 -11.54
CA LEU A 202 -7.49 0.47 -12.89
C LEU A 202 -8.49 -0.53 -13.48
N GLU A 203 -8.31 -1.82 -13.18
CA GLU A 203 -9.06 -2.94 -13.76
C GLU A 203 -10.22 -3.39 -12.86
N GLY A 204 -10.24 -2.97 -11.58
CA GLY A 204 -11.24 -3.40 -10.60
C GLY A 204 -12.61 -2.76 -10.73
N GLY A 205 -12.85 -1.89 -11.73
CA GLY A 205 -14.13 -1.22 -11.94
C GLY A 205 -14.50 -0.22 -10.84
N HIS A 206 -13.51 0.31 -10.12
CA HIS A 206 -13.72 1.27 -9.06
C HIS A 206 -14.05 2.66 -9.61
N GLU A 207 -15.09 3.30 -9.10
CA GLU A 207 -15.42 4.69 -9.44
C GLU A 207 -14.44 5.68 -8.81
N LYS A 208 -13.87 5.32 -7.64
CA LYS A 208 -12.92 6.16 -6.89
C LYS A 208 -11.78 5.33 -6.32
N VAL A 209 -10.63 5.97 -6.23
CA VAL A 209 -9.42 5.49 -5.56
C VAL A 209 -9.05 6.48 -4.45
N TYR A 210 -8.61 5.96 -3.30
CA TYR A 210 -8.43 6.76 -2.09
C TYR A 210 -6.99 6.74 -1.61
N PHE A 211 -6.46 7.93 -1.30
CA PHE A 211 -5.07 8.15 -0.85
C PHE A 211 -5.01 9.20 0.27
N HIS A 212 -3.89 9.28 0.96
CA HIS A 212 -3.61 10.36 1.90
C HIS A 212 -3.22 11.65 1.15
N PRO A 213 -3.90 12.80 1.41
CA PRO A 213 -3.56 14.08 0.79
C PRO A 213 -2.45 14.80 1.57
N MET A 214 -1.22 14.30 1.55
CA MET A 214 -0.02 14.81 2.25
C MET A 214 -0.12 14.76 3.79
N THR A 215 -1.16 14.14 4.34
CA THR A 215 -1.39 13.99 5.79
C THR A 215 -2.05 12.64 6.05
N ASN A 216 -1.79 12.07 7.23
CA ASN A 216 -2.45 10.85 7.70
C ASN A 216 -3.73 11.13 8.53
N ALA A 217 -4.18 12.39 8.55
CA ALA A 217 -5.42 12.82 9.20
C ALA A 217 -6.58 13.07 8.21
N ALA A 218 -6.40 12.69 6.96
CA ALA A 218 -7.42 12.79 5.92
C ALA A 218 -7.25 11.72 4.85
N THR A 219 -8.33 11.43 4.15
CA THR A 219 -8.36 10.56 2.97
C THR A 219 -9.03 11.31 1.82
N MET A 220 -8.37 11.31 0.66
CA MET A 220 -8.83 11.97 -0.56
C MET A 220 -9.17 10.92 -1.62
N GLY A 221 -10.37 11.02 -2.19
CA GLY A 221 -10.86 10.21 -3.28
C GLY A 221 -10.90 10.97 -4.60
N LEU A 222 -10.51 10.32 -5.68
CA LEU A 222 -10.59 10.82 -7.05
C LEU A 222 -10.81 9.64 -8.02
N SER A 223 -11.19 9.92 -9.29
CA SER A 223 -11.34 8.85 -10.26
C SER A 223 -9.99 8.20 -10.62
N PRO A 224 -9.95 6.91 -11.01
CA PRO A 224 -8.72 6.26 -11.47
C PRO A 224 -8.06 6.98 -12.65
N GLU A 225 -8.85 7.54 -13.55
CA GLU A 225 -8.38 8.28 -14.73
C GLU A 225 -7.73 9.60 -14.35
N ASP A 226 -8.35 10.35 -13.44
CA ASP A 226 -7.81 11.60 -12.88
C ASP A 226 -6.53 11.36 -12.12
N PHE A 227 -6.49 10.26 -11.34
CA PHE A 227 -5.29 9.83 -10.63
C PHE A 227 -4.12 9.57 -11.59
N LEU A 228 -4.33 8.79 -12.65
CA LEU A 228 -3.30 8.55 -13.66
C LEU A 228 -2.87 9.83 -14.37
N THR A 229 -3.82 10.71 -14.67
CA THR A 229 -3.55 12.03 -15.27
C THR A 229 -2.65 12.85 -14.35
N PHE A 230 -2.99 12.91 -13.06
CA PHE A 230 -2.16 13.58 -12.05
C PHE A 230 -0.74 13.01 -12.00
N VAL A 231 -0.59 11.68 -11.85
CA VAL A 231 0.72 11.02 -11.77
C VAL A 231 1.59 11.34 -12.99
N LYS A 232 1.03 11.21 -14.20
CA LYS A 232 1.76 11.53 -15.44
C LYS A 232 2.18 13.00 -15.50
N LYS A 233 1.36 13.92 -14.99
CA LYS A 233 1.69 15.35 -14.93
C LYS A 233 2.79 15.68 -13.92
N THR A 234 3.07 14.79 -12.97
CA THR A 234 4.26 14.92 -12.09
C THR A 234 5.55 14.42 -12.75
N GLY A 235 5.50 13.89 -13.97
CA GLY A 235 6.64 13.35 -14.68
C GLY A 235 6.94 11.87 -14.37
N HIS A 236 6.02 11.19 -13.69
CA HIS A 236 6.17 9.78 -13.35
C HIS A 236 5.29 8.89 -14.24
N ASP A 237 5.92 7.86 -14.83
CA ASP A 237 5.20 6.80 -15.52
C ASP A 237 5.02 5.61 -14.56
N PRO A 238 3.79 5.24 -14.19
CA PRO A 238 3.55 4.16 -13.26
C PRO A 238 3.90 2.81 -13.88
N ILE A 239 4.64 1.98 -13.15
CA ILE A 239 4.86 0.58 -13.46
C ILE A 239 3.65 -0.18 -12.94
N ILE A 240 2.80 -0.65 -13.85
CA ILE A 240 1.58 -1.39 -13.48
C ILE A 240 1.94 -2.85 -13.26
N LEU A 241 1.66 -3.36 -12.06
CA LEU A 241 1.86 -4.77 -11.70
C LEU A 241 0.56 -5.39 -11.21
N ASN A 242 0.36 -6.66 -11.54
CA ASN A 242 -0.76 -7.44 -11.02
C ASN A 242 -0.29 -8.21 -9.77
N PHE A 243 -0.90 -7.91 -8.63
CA PHE A 243 -0.61 -8.53 -7.34
C PHE A 243 -1.54 -9.70 -6.98
N ASP A 244 -2.57 -10.01 -7.80
CA ASP A 244 -3.47 -11.15 -7.57
C ASP A 244 -2.78 -12.50 -7.74
N LYS A 245 -1.72 -12.56 -8.53
CA LYS A 245 -1.00 -13.79 -8.88
C LYS A 245 0.04 -14.24 -7.85
N ASN A 246 0.16 -13.52 -6.75
CA ASN A 246 1.20 -13.74 -5.72
C ASN A 246 0.63 -14.31 -4.40
N ASN A 247 -0.62 -14.82 -4.42
CA ASN A 247 -1.24 -15.53 -3.30
C ASN A 247 -1.22 -17.04 -3.53
#